data_0486b1aa8663555b731fcdb2e6e8c31a
#
_entry.id   0486b1aa8663555b731fcdb2e6e8c31a
#
_cell.length_a   1.000
_cell.length_b   1.000
_cell.length_c   1.000
_cell.angle_alpha   90.00
_cell.angle_beta   90.00
_cell.angle_gamma   90.00
#
_symmetry.space_group_name_H-M   'P 1'
#
loop_
_entity.id
_entity.type
_entity.pdbx_description
1 polymer ?
#
loop_
_entity_poly.entity_id
_entity_poly.type
_entity_poly.pdbx_seq_one_letter_code
_entity_poly.pdbx_strand_id
1 'polypeptide(L)'
;MTELRVHKLSKRFGYQWIIRDFDGIFSTDRIYGITGNNGSGKSTLIKMFSGFLSPTSGDIRYIVDGKSLQISQIFHFISLAGPYTDLINEFTLQEMFTFHQKFKKLKDPITYKEFEDVIQLTGQKGKLLQHFSSGMKQKIQLALALLSDTPILLLDEPTSFLDRTAKIWFAELIGKHAWDRLVFIASNDAFDIGLCSELIDLSSL
;
A
#
# COMPACT_ATOMS: atom_id res chain seq x y z
N MET A 1 -3.60 7.02 17.38
CA MET A 1 -3.46 5.55 17.30
C MET A 1 -4.46 5.01 16.28
N THR A 2 -4.02 4.22 15.33
CA THR A 2 -4.89 3.62 14.30
C THR A 2 -5.01 2.13 14.53
N GLU A 3 -6.23 1.60 14.40
CA GLU A 3 -6.52 0.19 14.58
C GLU A 3 -7.48 -0.30 13.48
N LEU A 4 -7.25 -1.52 13.01
CA LEU A 4 -8.10 -2.27 12.10
C LEU A 4 -8.59 -3.53 12.81
N ARG A 5 -9.89 -3.66 12.97
CA ARG A 5 -10.53 -4.87 13.53
C ARG A 5 -11.27 -5.61 12.44
N VAL A 6 -10.98 -6.87 12.31
CA VAL A 6 -11.54 -7.75 11.30
C VAL A 6 -12.27 -8.89 12.02
N HIS A 7 -13.51 -9.13 11.62
CA HIS A 7 -14.33 -10.19 12.22
C HIS A 7 -14.98 -11.08 11.17
N LYS A 8 -14.63 -12.36 11.18
CA LYS A 8 -15.13 -13.43 10.28
C LYS A 8 -15.13 -13.01 8.81
N LEU A 9 -14.08 -12.27 8.42
CA LEU A 9 -13.97 -11.72 7.08
C LEU A 9 -13.83 -12.84 6.07
N SER A 10 -14.74 -12.88 5.11
CA SER A 10 -14.73 -13.93 4.09
C SER A 10 -14.96 -13.33 2.71
N LYS A 11 -14.27 -13.88 1.70
CA LYS A 11 -14.42 -13.49 0.30
C LYS A 11 -14.52 -14.70 -0.61
N ARG A 12 -15.54 -14.69 -1.46
CA ARG A 12 -15.81 -15.70 -2.49
C ARG A 12 -15.94 -15.03 -3.85
N PHE A 13 -15.39 -15.66 -4.88
CA PHE A 13 -15.66 -15.34 -6.27
C PHE A 13 -16.34 -16.54 -6.93
N GLY A 14 -17.56 -16.33 -7.41
CA GLY A 14 -18.41 -17.42 -7.84
C GLY A 14 -18.62 -18.46 -6.72
N TYR A 15 -18.16 -19.68 -6.92
CA TYR A 15 -18.23 -20.77 -5.93
C TYR A 15 -16.93 -20.98 -5.14
N GLN A 16 -15.85 -20.31 -5.52
CA GLN A 16 -14.53 -20.48 -4.89
C GLN A 16 -14.34 -19.50 -3.74
N TRP A 17 -14.11 -20.01 -2.54
CA TRP A 17 -13.66 -19.24 -1.40
C TRP A 17 -12.18 -18.92 -1.54
N ILE A 18 -11.82 -17.66 -1.35
CA ILE A 18 -10.44 -17.19 -1.36
C ILE A 18 -9.97 -16.91 0.08
N ILE A 19 -10.84 -16.33 0.90
CA ILE A 19 -10.62 -16.10 2.30
C ILE A 19 -11.88 -16.55 3.03
N ARG A 20 -11.70 -17.23 4.18
CA ARG A 20 -12.82 -17.71 4.99
C ARG A 20 -12.56 -17.44 6.46
N ASP A 21 -13.54 -16.82 7.10
CA ASP A 21 -13.61 -16.57 8.56
C ASP A 21 -12.32 -15.99 9.15
N PHE A 22 -11.68 -15.06 8.43
CA PHE A 22 -10.46 -14.39 8.88
C PHE A 22 -10.79 -13.39 9.98
N ASP A 23 -10.14 -13.54 11.12
CA ASP A 23 -10.23 -12.65 12.29
C ASP A 23 -8.87 -11.99 12.55
N GLY A 24 -8.88 -10.76 13.05
CA GLY A 24 -7.65 -10.07 13.43
C GLY A 24 -7.87 -8.69 14.04
N ILE A 25 -6.92 -8.26 14.87
CA ILE A 25 -6.84 -6.91 15.41
C ILE A 25 -5.42 -6.40 15.13
N PHE A 26 -5.32 -5.30 14.40
CA PHE A 26 -4.07 -4.73 13.94
C PHE A 26 -3.98 -3.28 14.36
N SER A 27 -2.81 -2.86 14.84
CA SER A 27 -2.59 -1.50 15.37
C SER A 27 -1.32 -0.87 14.80
N THR A 28 -1.20 0.45 14.92
CA THR A 28 0.06 1.18 14.65
C THR A 28 1.23 0.58 15.42
N ASP A 29 2.44 0.94 15.05
CA ASP A 29 3.73 0.51 15.59
C ASP A 29 4.24 -0.86 15.12
N ARG A 30 3.53 -1.49 14.17
CA ARG A 30 3.95 -2.73 13.55
C ARG A 30 3.78 -2.68 12.05
N ILE A 31 4.67 -3.37 11.34
CA ILE A 31 4.53 -3.71 9.93
C ILE A 31 4.08 -5.16 9.85
N TYR A 32 2.88 -5.37 9.35
CA TYR A 32 2.28 -6.71 9.19
C TYR A 32 2.58 -7.23 7.79
N GLY A 33 3.23 -8.39 7.72
CA GLY A 33 3.46 -9.12 6.47
C GLY A 33 2.33 -10.11 6.20
N ILE A 34 1.69 -10.01 5.04
CA ILE A 34 0.70 -11.00 4.58
C ILE A 34 1.42 -11.95 3.62
N THR A 35 1.57 -13.20 4.04
CA THR A 35 2.27 -14.26 3.30
C THR A 35 1.31 -15.36 2.84
N GLY A 36 1.79 -16.24 1.97
CA GLY A 36 1.03 -17.38 1.46
C GLY A 36 1.28 -17.61 -0.03
N ASN A 37 0.93 -18.78 -0.54
CA ASN A 37 1.15 -19.16 -1.93
C ASN A 37 0.53 -18.18 -2.93
N ASN A 38 0.97 -18.21 -4.18
CA ASN A 38 0.30 -17.46 -5.23
C ASN A 38 -1.15 -17.91 -5.35
N GLY A 39 -2.09 -16.96 -5.35
CA GLY A 39 -3.52 -17.26 -5.33
C GLY A 39 -4.13 -17.47 -3.92
N SER A 40 -3.36 -17.41 -2.83
CA SER A 40 -3.88 -17.56 -1.45
C SER A 40 -4.79 -16.42 -0.98
N GLY A 41 -4.89 -15.33 -1.75
CA GLY A 41 -5.77 -14.21 -1.39
C GLY A 41 -5.08 -12.97 -0.81
N LYS A 42 -3.74 -12.88 -0.82
CA LYS A 42 -2.98 -11.72 -0.31
C LYS A 42 -3.50 -10.38 -0.87
N SER A 43 -3.49 -10.25 -2.20
CA SER A 43 -4.03 -9.04 -2.87
C SER A 43 -5.52 -8.85 -2.64
N THR A 44 -6.27 -9.93 -2.46
CA THR A 44 -7.71 -9.87 -2.12
C THR A 44 -7.90 -9.25 -0.74
N LEU A 45 -7.09 -9.66 0.25
CA LEU A 45 -7.13 -9.12 1.61
C LEU A 45 -6.75 -7.64 1.62
N ILE A 46 -5.66 -7.25 0.92
CA ILE A 46 -5.27 -5.84 0.75
C ILE A 46 -6.40 -5.02 0.12
N LYS A 47 -7.04 -5.51 -0.92
CA LYS A 47 -8.18 -4.83 -1.55
C LYS A 47 -9.39 -4.70 -0.63
N MET A 48 -9.65 -5.69 0.23
CA MET A 48 -10.70 -5.57 1.25
C MET A 48 -10.32 -4.54 2.32
N PHE A 49 -9.07 -4.55 2.80
CA PHE A 49 -8.56 -3.57 3.77
C PHE A 49 -8.53 -2.14 3.21
N SER A 50 -8.42 -1.98 1.90
CA SER A 50 -8.50 -0.64 1.26
C SER A 50 -9.94 -0.15 1.03
N GLY A 51 -10.94 -1.00 1.25
CA GLY A 51 -12.32 -0.71 0.88
C GLY A 51 -12.61 -0.80 -0.62
N PHE A 52 -11.61 -1.13 -1.44
CA PHE A 52 -11.77 -1.30 -2.90
C PHE A 52 -12.61 -2.53 -3.25
N LEU A 53 -12.58 -3.55 -2.41
CA LEU A 53 -13.32 -4.79 -2.57
C LEU A 53 -14.18 -5.07 -1.34
N SER A 54 -15.49 -5.19 -1.54
CA SER A 54 -16.40 -5.58 -0.44
C SER A 54 -16.24 -7.06 -0.09
N PRO A 55 -16.25 -7.42 1.21
CA PRO A 55 -16.30 -8.81 1.64
C PRO A 55 -17.61 -9.48 1.20
N THR A 56 -17.62 -10.81 1.17
CA THR A 56 -18.85 -11.61 0.99
C THR A 56 -19.61 -11.72 2.30
N SER A 57 -18.89 -11.85 3.42
CA SER A 57 -19.42 -11.85 4.79
C SER A 57 -18.35 -11.38 5.77
N GLY A 58 -18.74 -11.10 7.01
CA GLY A 58 -17.89 -10.50 8.02
C GLY A 58 -17.80 -8.98 7.90
N ASP A 59 -17.02 -8.35 8.77
CA ASP A 59 -16.87 -6.90 8.80
C ASP A 59 -15.43 -6.46 9.06
N ILE A 60 -15.15 -5.23 8.63
CA ILE A 60 -13.90 -4.52 8.88
C ILE A 60 -14.24 -3.20 9.55
N ARG A 61 -13.66 -2.94 10.71
CA ARG A 61 -13.82 -1.68 11.45
C ARG A 61 -12.50 -0.93 11.48
N TYR A 62 -12.53 0.31 11.05
CA TYR A 62 -11.39 1.21 11.04
C TYR A 62 -11.55 2.21 12.18
N ILE A 63 -10.57 2.28 13.05
CA ILE A 63 -10.53 3.19 14.20
C ILE A 63 -9.29 4.07 14.05
N VAL A 64 -9.49 5.37 13.93
CA VAL A 64 -8.41 6.36 13.86
C VAL A 64 -8.64 7.37 14.97
N ASP A 65 -7.65 7.56 15.83
CA ASP A 65 -7.69 8.43 17.00
C ASP A 65 -8.94 8.21 17.88
N GLY A 66 -9.28 6.93 18.09
CA GLY A 66 -10.43 6.49 18.90
C GLY A 66 -11.78 6.65 18.23
N LYS A 67 -11.83 7.12 16.98
CA LYS A 67 -13.09 7.29 16.22
C LYS A 67 -13.23 6.20 15.17
N SER A 68 -14.41 5.55 15.15
CA SER A 68 -14.75 4.60 14.09
C SER A 68 -15.08 5.35 12.80
N LEU A 69 -14.45 4.92 11.70
CA LEU A 69 -14.66 5.51 10.37
C LEU A 69 -15.73 4.73 9.60
N GLN A 70 -16.49 5.46 8.79
CA GLN A 70 -17.37 4.84 7.79
C GLN A 70 -16.56 4.38 6.59
N ILE A 71 -16.92 3.24 6.01
CA ILE A 71 -16.25 2.68 4.83
C ILE A 71 -16.18 3.66 3.66
N SER A 72 -17.19 4.50 3.48
CA SER A 72 -17.24 5.54 2.44
C SER A 72 -16.18 6.63 2.59
N GLN A 73 -15.58 6.77 3.77
CA GLN A 73 -14.55 7.79 4.07
C GLN A 73 -13.15 7.21 4.07
N ILE A 74 -13.01 5.88 4.07
CA ILE A 74 -11.74 5.22 4.33
C ILE A 74 -10.64 5.57 3.31
N PHE A 75 -11.03 5.90 2.08
CA PHE A 75 -10.08 6.30 1.04
C PHE A 75 -9.26 7.55 1.41
N HIS A 76 -9.73 8.41 2.31
CA HIS A 76 -8.97 9.55 2.81
C HIS A 76 -7.85 9.13 3.79
N PHE A 77 -8.01 8.00 4.43
CA PHE A 77 -7.15 7.50 5.50
C PHE A 77 -6.19 6.40 5.07
N ILE A 78 -6.25 5.96 3.81
CA ILE A 78 -5.42 4.88 3.28
C ILE A 78 -4.56 5.37 2.13
N SER A 79 -3.29 5.01 2.13
CA SER A 79 -2.45 5.01 0.93
C SER A 79 -2.21 3.57 0.49
N LEU A 80 -2.24 3.34 -0.81
CA LEU A 80 -2.14 2.02 -1.43
C LEU A 80 -1.16 2.07 -2.60
N ALA A 81 -0.23 1.12 -2.64
CA ALA A 81 0.59 0.85 -3.81
C ALA A 81 0.56 -0.65 -4.12
N GLY A 82 0.33 -0.99 -5.37
CA GLY A 82 0.25 -2.38 -5.81
C GLY A 82 0.00 -2.51 -7.31
N PRO A 83 -0.01 -3.73 -7.86
CA PRO A 83 -0.09 -3.97 -9.31
C PRO A 83 -1.36 -3.43 -9.98
N TYR A 84 -2.36 -3.07 -9.20
CA TYR A 84 -3.66 -2.53 -9.68
C TYR A 84 -3.83 -1.03 -9.38
N THR A 85 -2.77 -0.35 -8.92
CA THR A 85 -2.76 1.10 -8.72
C THR A 85 -2.00 1.76 -9.86
N ASP A 86 -2.64 1.89 -11.01
CA ASP A 86 -1.99 2.42 -12.19
C ASP A 86 -1.74 3.93 -12.09
N LEU A 87 -0.58 4.36 -12.61
CA LEU A 87 -0.31 5.75 -12.88
C LEU A 87 -1.00 6.16 -14.18
N ILE A 88 -1.40 7.43 -14.28
CA ILE A 88 -1.98 7.97 -15.52
C ILE A 88 -0.85 8.09 -16.55
N ASN A 89 -0.86 7.19 -17.53
CA ASN A 89 0.23 7.03 -18.49
C ASN A 89 0.48 8.27 -19.38
N GLU A 90 -0.54 9.07 -19.60
CA GLU A 90 -0.53 10.31 -20.39
C GLU A 90 0.02 11.51 -19.60
N PHE A 91 0.24 11.37 -18.31
CA PHE A 91 0.83 12.42 -17.49
C PHE A 91 2.34 12.36 -17.53
N THR A 92 2.97 13.52 -17.38
CA THR A 92 4.37 13.64 -16.96
C THR A 92 4.50 13.35 -15.48
N LEU A 93 5.71 13.12 -15.00
CA LEU A 93 5.99 12.93 -13.59
C LEU A 93 5.50 14.11 -12.73
N GLN A 94 5.71 15.34 -13.21
CA GLN A 94 5.27 16.55 -12.51
C GLN A 94 3.74 16.67 -12.43
N GLU A 95 3.04 16.34 -13.53
CA GLU A 95 1.58 16.33 -13.55
C GLU A 95 1.02 15.27 -12.61
N MET A 96 1.60 14.06 -12.58
CA MET A 96 1.21 13.01 -11.67
C MET A 96 1.40 13.40 -10.20
N PHE A 97 2.55 13.98 -9.85
CA PHE A 97 2.81 14.49 -8.51
C PHE A 97 1.82 15.57 -8.09
N THR A 98 1.58 16.56 -8.96
CA THR A 98 0.62 17.64 -8.70
C THR A 98 -0.82 17.12 -8.60
N PHE A 99 -1.18 16.16 -9.43
CA PHE A 99 -2.49 15.50 -9.40
C PHE A 99 -2.70 14.75 -8.10
N HIS A 100 -1.70 13.96 -7.68
CA HIS A 100 -1.78 13.21 -6.41
C HIS A 100 -2.05 14.12 -5.22
N GLN A 101 -1.37 15.27 -5.13
CA GLN A 101 -1.53 16.23 -4.03
C GLN A 101 -2.94 16.83 -3.93
N LYS A 102 -3.75 16.79 -5.00
CA LYS A 102 -5.16 17.22 -4.95
C LYS A 102 -6.05 16.27 -4.16
N PHE A 103 -5.66 15.00 -4.05
CA PHE A 103 -6.43 13.95 -3.37
C PHE A 103 -5.81 13.52 -2.04
N LYS A 104 -4.49 13.57 -1.95
CA LYS A 104 -3.73 13.16 -0.77
C LYS A 104 -2.72 14.26 -0.39
N LYS A 105 -2.85 14.76 0.81
CA LYS A 105 -1.81 15.63 1.37
C LYS A 105 -0.53 14.82 1.58
N LEU A 106 0.61 15.48 1.46
CA LEU A 106 1.88 14.89 1.87
C LEU A 106 2.09 15.16 3.36
N LYS A 107 2.71 14.21 4.06
CA LYS A 107 3.04 14.33 5.48
C LYS A 107 3.97 15.52 5.72
N ASP A 108 5.01 15.64 4.89
CA ASP A 108 5.91 16.80 4.85
C ASP A 108 5.74 17.46 3.48
N PRO A 109 5.39 18.76 3.41
CA PRO A 109 5.31 19.47 2.14
C PRO A 109 6.68 19.50 1.46
N ILE A 110 6.75 18.94 0.26
CA ILE A 110 7.94 18.93 -0.57
C ILE A 110 7.64 19.53 -1.95
N THR A 111 8.65 20.13 -2.55
CA THR A 111 8.59 20.59 -3.94
C THR A 111 8.68 19.42 -4.91
N TYR A 112 8.29 19.65 -6.16
CA TYR A 112 8.47 18.65 -7.21
C TYR A 112 9.93 18.21 -7.37
N LYS A 113 10.88 19.15 -7.24
CA LYS A 113 12.32 18.84 -7.32
C LYS A 113 12.77 17.91 -6.19
N GLU A 114 12.35 18.17 -4.96
CA GLU A 114 12.63 17.28 -3.83
C GLU A 114 11.98 15.90 -4.02
N PHE A 115 10.79 15.84 -4.63
CA PHE A 115 10.18 14.57 -5.01
C PHE A 115 11.01 13.80 -6.04
N GLU A 116 11.52 14.47 -7.10
CA GLU A 116 12.44 13.85 -8.07
C GLU A 116 13.69 13.29 -7.38
N ASP A 117 14.25 14.03 -6.42
CA ASP A 117 15.41 13.59 -5.65
C ASP A 117 15.08 12.37 -4.77
N VAL A 118 13.93 12.38 -4.07
CA VAL A 118 13.46 11.24 -3.25
C VAL A 118 13.33 9.97 -4.08
N ILE A 119 12.71 10.04 -5.27
CA ILE A 119 12.53 8.87 -6.14
C ILE A 119 13.76 8.54 -6.99
N GLN A 120 14.82 9.37 -6.92
CA GLN A 120 16.05 9.22 -7.71
C GLN A 120 15.78 9.16 -9.23
N LEU A 121 14.87 9.98 -9.72
CA LEU A 121 14.48 10.05 -11.14
C LEU A 121 14.63 11.48 -11.67
N THR A 122 15.79 12.08 -11.45
CA THR A 122 16.10 13.43 -11.92
C THR A 122 16.19 13.50 -13.45
N GLY A 123 15.87 14.67 -14.03
CA GLY A 123 16.01 14.91 -15.45
C GLY A 123 14.95 14.29 -16.36
N GLN A 124 13.84 13.80 -15.79
CA GLN A 124 12.72 13.22 -16.55
C GLN A 124 11.62 14.24 -16.90
N LYS A 125 11.89 15.53 -16.76
CA LYS A 125 10.93 16.61 -17.02
C LYS A 125 10.36 16.51 -18.44
N GLY A 126 9.05 16.54 -18.56
CA GLY A 126 8.33 16.48 -19.85
C GLY A 126 8.19 15.08 -20.44
N LYS A 127 8.82 14.04 -19.88
CA LYS A 127 8.65 12.67 -20.33
C LYS A 127 7.34 12.10 -19.77
N LEU A 128 6.51 11.52 -20.64
CA LEU A 128 5.26 10.88 -20.23
C LEU A 128 5.53 9.57 -19.50
N LEU A 129 4.69 9.26 -18.51
CA LEU A 129 4.83 8.06 -17.69
C LEU A 129 4.71 6.75 -18.48
N GLN A 130 4.03 6.75 -19.62
CA GLN A 130 4.00 5.59 -20.52
C GLN A 130 5.40 5.16 -21.00
N HIS A 131 6.37 6.07 -21.03
CA HIS A 131 7.75 5.79 -21.46
C HIS A 131 8.70 5.44 -20.29
N PHE A 132 8.16 5.34 -19.07
CA PHE A 132 8.93 4.91 -17.90
C PHE A 132 8.97 3.38 -17.82
N SER A 133 10.08 2.82 -17.32
CA SER A 133 10.16 1.39 -17.04
C SER A 133 9.24 0.99 -15.91
N SER A 134 8.94 -0.30 -15.76
CA SER A 134 8.14 -0.83 -14.65
C SER A 134 8.75 -0.47 -13.29
N GLY A 135 10.07 -0.60 -13.14
CA GLY A 135 10.76 -0.21 -11.90
C GLY A 135 10.67 1.29 -11.59
N MET A 136 10.75 2.18 -12.61
CA MET A 136 10.54 3.61 -12.42
C MET A 136 9.11 3.92 -12.00
N LYS A 137 8.11 3.29 -12.62
CA LYS A 137 6.70 3.43 -12.23
C LYS A 137 6.46 2.94 -10.82
N GLN A 138 7.04 1.81 -10.45
CA GLN A 138 6.97 1.26 -9.10
C GLN A 138 7.55 2.23 -8.07
N LYS A 139 8.73 2.83 -8.32
CA LYS A 139 9.31 3.85 -7.44
C LYS A 139 8.36 5.03 -7.23
N ILE A 140 7.71 5.52 -8.28
CA ILE A 140 6.76 6.62 -8.21
C ILE A 140 5.56 6.23 -7.34
N GLN A 141 4.95 5.07 -7.58
CA GLN A 141 3.80 4.58 -6.81
C GLN A 141 4.13 4.44 -5.32
N LEU A 142 5.26 3.81 -5.00
CA LEU A 142 5.73 3.63 -3.63
C LEU A 142 5.99 4.97 -2.94
N ALA A 143 6.68 5.90 -3.60
CA ALA A 143 6.94 7.21 -3.03
C ALA A 143 5.66 8.00 -2.77
N LEU A 144 4.73 8.04 -3.73
CA LEU A 144 3.44 8.71 -3.54
C LEU A 144 2.66 8.11 -2.37
N ALA A 145 2.66 6.79 -2.19
CA ALA A 145 1.96 6.13 -1.08
C ALA A 145 2.66 6.40 0.27
N LEU A 146 4.00 6.32 0.31
CA LEU A 146 4.79 6.51 1.53
C LEU A 146 4.79 7.96 2.01
N LEU A 147 4.89 8.92 1.10
CA LEU A 147 4.92 10.35 1.43
C LEU A 147 3.54 10.93 1.76
N SER A 148 2.46 10.22 1.45
CA SER A 148 1.10 10.66 1.77
C SER A 148 0.84 10.67 3.28
N ASP A 149 0.17 11.71 3.76
CA ASP A 149 -0.30 11.85 5.15
C ASP A 149 -1.55 11.00 5.38
N THR A 150 -1.36 9.71 5.57
CA THR A 150 -2.44 8.75 5.82
C THR A 150 -2.05 7.79 6.93
N PRO A 151 -2.94 7.49 7.89
CA PRO A 151 -2.63 6.61 9.02
C PRO A 151 -2.54 5.12 8.65
N ILE A 152 -2.97 4.73 7.45
CA ILE A 152 -2.91 3.34 6.98
C ILE A 152 -2.15 3.28 5.66
N LEU A 153 -1.19 2.37 5.56
CA LEU A 153 -0.40 2.11 4.36
C LEU A 153 -0.55 0.65 3.95
N LEU A 154 -0.99 0.44 2.73
CA LEU A 154 -1.17 -0.89 2.15
C LEU A 154 -0.23 -1.06 0.95
N LEU A 155 0.59 -2.09 0.97
CA LEU A 155 1.58 -2.38 -0.06
C LEU A 155 1.37 -3.82 -0.57
N ASP A 156 1.15 -3.96 -1.87
CA ASP A 156 0.99 -5.28 -2.50
C ASP A 156 2.13 -5.52 -3.47
N GLU A 157 2.98 -6.51 -3.19
CA GLU A 157 4.19 -6.86 -3.93
C GLU A 157 5.10 -5.63 -4.18
N PRO A 158 5.48 -4.85 -3.15
CA PRO A 158 6.10 -3.53 -3.33
C PRO A 158 7.43 -3.58 -4.07
N THR A 159 8.20 -4.66 -3.95
CA THR A 159 9.53 -4.72 -4.57
C THR A 159 9.61 -5.58 -5.83
N SER A 160 8.49 -6.06 -6.39
CA SER A 160 8.44 -7.02 -7.51
C SER A 160 9.16 -6.55 -8.77
N PHE A 161 9.22 -5.25 -9.04
CA PHE A 161 9.90 -4.66 -10.20
C PHE A 161 11.18 -3.88 -9.85
N LEU A 162 11.66 -4.00 -8.62
CA LEU A 162 12.82 -3.27 -8.14
C LEU A 162 14.09 -4.13 -8.22
N ASP A 163 15.16 -3.54 -8.70
CA ASP A 163 16.49 -4.11 -8.57
C ASP A 163 17.00 -4.00 -7.11
N ARG A 164 18.18 -4.58 -6.83
CA ARG A 164 18.77 -4.58 -5.50
C ARG A 164 18.94 -3.19 -4.91
N THR A 165 19.38 -2.22 -5.72
CA THR A 165 19.61 -0.84 -5.27
C THR A 165 18.29 -0.16 -4.94
N ALA A 166 17.28 -0.34 -5.78
CA ALA A 166 15.95 0.19 -5.54
C ALA A 166 15.23 -0.46 -4.34
N LYS A 167 15.49 -1.74 -4.04
CA LYS A 167 15.01 -2.38 -2.81
C LYS A 167 15.61 -1.73 -1.56
N ILE A 168 16.90 -1.40 -1.55
CA ILE A 168 17.54 -0.69 -0.45
C ILE A 168 16.92 0.70 -0.27
N TRP A 169 16.75 1.44 -1.37
CA TRP A 169 16.04 2.73 -1.36
C TRP A 169 14.63 2.60 -0.75
N PHE A 170 13.88 1.57 -1.11
CA PHE A 170 12.55 1.32 -0.54
C PHE A 170 12.61 1.06 0.97
N ALA A 171 13.57 0.25 1.44
CA ALA A 171 13.75 -0.02 2.86
C ALA A 171 14.08 1.24 3.67
N GLU A 172 14.91 2.14 3.13
CA GLU A 172 15.20 3.43 3.75
C GLU A 172 13.96 4.32 3.80
N LEU A 173 13.18 4.35 2.70
CA LEU A 173 11.99 5.19 2.61
C LEU A 173 10.87 4.71 3.54
N ILE A 174 10.61 3.41 3.61
CA ILE A 174 9.60 2.84 4.53
C ILE A 174 10.03 3.05 5.99
N GLY A 175 11.31 2.89 6.31
CA GLY A 175 11.85 3.16 7.65
C GLY A 175 11.63 4.59 8.13
N LYS A 176 11.61 5.56 7.22
CA LYS A 176 11.37 6.99 7.52
C LYS A 176 9.89 7.35 7.66
N HIS A 177 9.02 6.70 6.87
CA HIS A 177 7.64 7.17 6.69
C HIS A 177 6.55 6.22 7.19
N ALA A 178 6.92 5.05 7.76
CA ALA A 178 5.96 4.04 8.22
C ALA A 178 5.76 3.98 9.75
N TRP A 179 6.63 4.62 10.55
CA TRP A 179 6.76 4.42 12.00
C TRP A 179 5.50 4.78 12.82
N ASP A 180 4.65 5.68 12.32
CA ASP A 180 3.42 6.14 13.00
C ASP A 180 2.14 5.68 12.28
N ARG A 181 2.26 4.68 11.40
CA ARG A 181 1.19 4.18 10.54
C ARG A 181 0.90 2.71 10.83
N LEU A 182 -0.33 2.30 10.56
CA LEU A 182 -0.67 0.89 10.43
C LEU A 182 -0.27 0.43 9.02
N VAL A 183 0.69 -0.48 8.93
CA VAL A 183 1.27 -0.90 7.66
C VAL A 183 1.02 -2.37 7.39
N PHE A 184 0.56 -2.68 6.17
CA PHE A 184 0.48 -4.05 5.66
C PHE A 184 1.31 -4.19 4.38
N ILE A 185 2.11 -5.24 4.31
CA ILE A 185 2.87 -5.64 3.13
C ILE A 185 2.43 -7.04 2.73
N ALA A 186 1.79 -7.19 1.58
CA ALA A 186 1.49 -8.49 1.00
C ALA A 186 2.61 -8.87 0.03
N SER A 187 3.35 -9.91 0.32
CA SER A 187 4.45 -10.37 -0.54
C SER A 187 4.90 -11.79 -0.19
N ASN A 188 5.61 -12.42 -1.13
CA ASN A 188 6.37 -13.65 -0.92
C ASN A 188 7.90 -13.41 -1.04
N ASP A 189 8.31 -12.19 -1.38
CA ASP A 189 9.73 -11.85 -1.48
C ASP A 189 10.35 -11.78 -0.08
N ALA A 190 11.45 -12.50 0.13
CA ALA A 190 12.12 -12.54 1.44
C ALA A 190 12.60 -11.17 1.92
N PHE A 191 12.89 -10.24 0.99
CA PHE A 191 13.27 -8.87 1.33
C PHE A 191 12.09 -8.11 1.94
N ASP A 192 10.90 -8.18 1.32
CA ASP A 192 9.69 -7.53 1.82
C ASP A 192 9.28 -8.09 3.19
N ILE A 193 9.32 -9.42 3.33
CA ILE A 193 8.99 -10.12 4.58
C ILE A 193 9.98 -9.73 5.69
N GLY A 194 11.25 -9.54 5.35
CA GLY A 194 12.28 -9.09 6.30
C GLY A 194 12.05 -7.69 6.89
N LEU A 195 11.19 -6.88 6.29
CA LEU A 195 10.77 -5.56 6.82
C LEU A 195 9.62 -5.67 7.83
N CYS A 196 8.95 -6.82 7.90
CA CYS A 196 7.75 -7.01 8.69
C CYS A 196 8.10 -7.46 10.11
N SER A 197 7.37 -6.95 11.10
CA SER A 197 7.52 -7.33 12.51
C SER A 197 6.57 -8.46 12.93
N GLU A 198 5.51 -8.69 12.17
CA GLU A 198 4.52 -9.75 12.43
C GLU A 198 4.03 -10.33 11.09
N LEU A 199 3.82 -11.64 11.03
CA LEU A 199 3.40 -12.32 9.80
C LEU A 199 2.00 -12.92 9.93
N ILE A 200 1.21 -12.77 8.88
CA ILE A 200 -0.12 -13.34 8.69
C ILE A 200 0.02 -14.33 7.54
N ASP A 201 -0.02 -15.61 7.84
CA ASP A 201 0.06 -16.67 6.84
C ASP A 201 -1.34 -17.09 6.37
N LEU A 202 -1.67 -16.78 5.11
CA LEU A 202 -2.94 -17.16 4.49
C LEU A 202 -2.96 -18.61 4.00
N SER A 203 -1.85 -19.33 4.05
CA SER A 203 -1.82 -20.74 3.64
C SER A 203 -2.55 -21.65 4.63
N SER A 204 -2.82 -21.17 5.83
CA SER A 204 -3.48 -21.90 6.92
C SER A 204 -4.98 -21.60 7.07
N LEU A 205 -5.56 -20.82 6.18
CA LEU A 205 -6.97 -20.38 6.22
C LEU A 205 -7.89 -21.17 5.29
#